data_02a09e285ebc21ab07cbc2aa0e9a9d8d
#
_entry.id   02a09e285ebc21ab07cbc2aa0e9a9d8d
#
_cell.length_a   1.000
_cell.length_b   1.000
_cell.length_c   1.000
_cell.angle_alpha   90.00
_cell.angle_beta   90.00
_cell.angle_gamma   90.00
#
_symmetry.space_group_name_H-M   'P 1'
#
loop_
_entity.id
_entity.type
_entity.pdbx_description
1 polymer ?
#
loop_
_entity_poly.entity_id
_entity_poly.type
_entity_poly.pdbx_seq_one_letter_code
_entity_poly.pdbx_strand_id
1 'polypeptide(L)'
;GRLPQRPIGELCTALESHSAELTSHSLPLTVKGKLTAGTYEISGEVSSQFISGLLLALPVTHAESTIIITGQIQSKPYIDMTLDVLKSFGINTEFKENTIKNKTADGYISPENYTVEGDWSNGAFFICADKIKANNVKCNNLTLNSVQGDKAVAEISEKIINSDEKEYVKIDVGNIPDLVPILAVTSCFRKGTTEFYNAARLRIKESDRLLSTCEMIKSLGGKAETTDDTLTVYGT
;
A
#
# COMPACT_ATOMS: atom_id res chain seq x y z
N GLY A 1 -4.13 20.36 -0.50
CA GLY A 1 -4.48 19.24 -1.39
C GLY A 1 -5.74 18.51 -0.92
N ARG A 2 -5.92 17.28 -1.29
CA ARG A 2 -7.13 16.46 -0.98
C ARG A 2 -7.12 15.81 0.41
N LEU A 3 -6.16 16.09 1.27
CA LEU A 3 -6.07 15.48 2.59
C LEU A 3 -7.37 15.60 3.42
N PRO A 4 -8.07 16.75 3.45
CA PRO A 4 -9.34 16.86 4.18
C PRO A 4 -10.46 15.97 3.63
N GLN A 5 -10.35 15.50 2.40
CA GLN A 5 -11.34 14.65 1.74
C GLN A 5 -11.04 13.15 1.88
N ARG A 6 -9.85 12.80 2.41
CA ARG A 6 -9.51 11.38 2.62
C ARG A 6 -10.34 10.82 3.77
N PRO A 7 -10.92 9.62 3.59
CA PRO A 7 -11.73 9.00 4.63
C PRO A 7 -10.83 8.60 5.82
N ILE A 8 -11.16 9.10 7.01
CA ILE A 8 -10.50 8.73 8.28
C ILE A 8 -11.50 8.20 9.32
N GLY A 9 -12.78 8.14 8.95
CA GLY A 9 -13.87 7.77 9.86
C GLY A 9 -13.65 6.44 10.57
N GLU A 10 -13.19 5.41 9.85
CA GLU A 10 -12.90 4.08 10.43
C GLU A 10 -11.88 4.15 11.58
N LEU A 11 -10.79 4.91 11.39
CA LEU A 11 -9.80 5.11 12.44
C LEU A 11 -10.38 5.91 13.61
N CYS A 12 -11.19 6.94 13.34
CA CYS A 12 -11.84 7.73 14.37
C CYS A 12 -12.77 6.86 15.23
N THR A 13 -13.62 6.06 14.61
CA THR A 13 -14.52 5.13 15.32
C THR A 13 -13.74 4.13 16.17
N ALA A 14 -12.65 3.56 15.64
CA ALA A 14 -11.80 2.63 16.37
C ALA A 14 -11.15 3.29 17.61
N LEU A 15 -10.74 4.55 17.52
CA LEU A 15 -10.15 5.28 18.65
C LEU A 15 -11.19 5.69 19.70
N GLU A 16 -12.38 6.13 19.27
CA GLU A 16 -13.47 6.51 20.17
C GLU A 16 -14.01 5.33 20.99
N SER A 17 -13.98 4.12 20.43
CA SER A 17 -14.34 2.90 21.17
C SER A 17 -13.42 2.63 22.38
N HIS A 18 -12.28 3.34 22.47
CA HIS A 18 -11.25 3.21 23.50
C HIS A 18 -10.94 4.54 24.19
N SER A 19 -11.97 5.34 24.46
CA SER A 19 -11.91 6.57 25.27
C SER A 19 -11.17 7.76 24.63
N ALA A 20 -10.90 7.73 23.33
CA ALA A 20 -10.48 8.95 22.64
C ALA A 20 -11.71 9.83 22.36
N GLU A 21 -11.56 11.14 22.52
CA GLU A 21 -12.56 12.14 22.16
C GLU A 21 -12.09 12.86 20.88
N LEU A 22 -12.91 12.80 19.84
CA LEU A 22 -12.63 13.45 18.56
C LEU A 22 -13.67 14.53 18.24
N THR A 23 -13.21 15.66 17.73
CA THR A 23 -14.13 16.76 17.35
C THR A 23 -14.84 16.53 16.02
N SER A 24 -14.35 15.61 15.20
CA SER A 24 -14.85 15.32 13.85
C SER A 24 -14.33 13.98 13.36
N HIS A 25 -15.03 13.36 12.38
CA HIS A 25 -14.55 12.22 11.60
C HIS A 25 -13.97 12.63 10.24
N SER A 26 -13.63 13.90 10.09
CA SER A 26 -12.95 14.47 8.93
C SER A 26 -11.92 15.50 9.35
N LEU A 27 -10.97 15.81 8.51
CA LEU A 27 -9.94 16.82 8.77
C LEU A 27 -10.46 18.24 8.47
N PRO A 28 -10.08 19.26 9.29
CA PRO A 28 -9.24 19.16 10.49
C PRO A 28 -9.99 18.60 11.70
N LEU A 29 -9.29 17.86 12.57
CA LEU A 29 -9.84 17.34 13.80
C LEU A 29 -8.91 17.58 14.99
N THR A 30 -9.48 17.58 16.19
CA THR A 30 -8.74 17.54 17.45
C THR A 30 -8.99 16.21 18.12
N VAL A 31 -7.93 15.56 18.60
CA VAL A 31 -7.99 14.32 19.37
C VAL A 31 -7.57 14.61 20.80
N LYS A 32 -8.36 14.14 21.77
CA LYS A 32 -8.10 14.20 23.21
C LYS A 32 -8.16 12.80 23.79
N GLY A 33 -7.57 12.63 24.99
CA GLY A 33 -7.55 11.35 25.68
C GLY A 33 -6.22 10.63 25.56
N LYS A 34 -6.20 9.40 26.04
CA LYS A 34 -5.03 8.51 25.99
C LYS A 34 -5.37 7.25 25.21
N LEU A 35 -4.44 6.79 24.40
CA LEU A 35 -4.56 5.47 23.80
C LEU A 35 -4.55 4.41 24.91
N THR A 36 -5.51 3.51 24.90
CA THR A 36 -5.61 2.40 25.85
C THR A 36 -5.44 1.07 25.14
N ALA A 37 -4.96 0.07 25.86
CA ALA A 37 -4.94 -1.29 25.37
C ALA A 37 -6.38 -1.84 25.25
N GLY A 38 -6.57 -2.82 24.37
CA GLY A 38 -7.87 -3.46 24.21
C GLY A 38 -8.06 -4.10 22.84
N THR A 39 -9.31 -4.38 22.49
CA THR A 39 -9.68 -4.95 21.20
C THR A 39 -10.23 -3.86 20.27
N TYR A 40 -9.48 -3.56 19.24
CA TYR A 40 -9.84 -2.59 18.20
C TYR A 40 -10.41 -3.31 16.98
N GLU A 41 -11.57 -2.86 16.54
CA GLU A 41 -12.17 -3.33 15.28
C GLU A 41 -11.96 -2.27 14.20
N ILE A 42 -11.48 -2.65 13.02
CA ILE A 42 -11.19 -1.72 11.93
C ILE A 42 -11.34 -2.38 10.57
N SER A 43 -11.89 -1.65 9.60
CA SER A 43 -12.03 -2.14 8.23
C SER A 43 -10.69 -2.27 7.50
N GLY A 44 -10.48 -3.40 6.86
CA GLY A 44 -9.35 -3.65 5.95
C GLY A 44 -9.52 -3.04 4.56
N GLU A 45 -10.71 -2.54 4.24
CA GLU A 45 -11.07 -2.12 2.89
C GLU A 45 -10.68 -0.68 2.57
N VAL A 46 -10.58 0.19 3.58
CA VAL A 46 -10.34 1.63 3.39
C VAL A 46 -8.85 1.94 3.32
N SER A 47 -8.08 1.59 4.34
CA SER A 47 -6.65 1.89 4.38
C SER A 47 -5.87 0.97 5.32
N SER A 48 -4.89 0.25 4.78
CA SER A 48 -3.92 -0.51 5.58
C SER A 48 -3.10 0.38 6.54
N GLN A 49 -2.98 1.68 6.24
CA GLN A 49 -2.27 2.64 7.08
C GLN A 49 -2.92 2.83 8.45
N PHE A 50 -4.25 2.67 8.56
CA PHE A 50 -4.94 2.73 9.84
C PHE A 50 -4.57 1.55 10.74
N ILE A 51 -4.50 0.35 10.15
CA ILE A 51 -4.06 -0.87 10.82
C ILE A 51 -2.59 -0.72 11.25
N SER A 52 -1.71 -0.27 10.34
CA SER A 52 -0.30 -0.01 10.66
C SER A 52 -0.14 1.04 11.76
N GLY A 53 -0.96 2.09 11.74
CA GLY A 53 -0.96 3.13 12.78
C GLY A 53 -1.28 2.56 14.16
N LEU A 54 -2.32 1.73 14.27
CA LEU A 54 -2.68 1.04 15.52
C LEU A 54 -1.58 0.05 15.95
N LEU A 55 -1.04 -0.73 15.01
CA LEU A 55 0.04 -1.69 15.27
C LEU A 55 1.28 -1.01 15.86
N LEU A 56 1.65 0.17 15.34
CA LEU A 56 2.78 0.93 15.84
C LEU A 56 2.49 1.65 17.17
N ALA A 57 1.25 2.05 17.41
CA ALA A 57 0.89 2.82 18.60
C ALA A 57 0.58 1.95 19.82
N LEU A 58 -0.12 0.82 19.64
CA LEU A 58 -0.60 0.01 20.75
C LEU A 58 0.50 -0.58 21.67
N PRO A 59 1.70 -0.96 21.19
CA PRO A 59 2.76 -1.43 22.07
C PRO A 59 3.21 -0.40 23.13
N VAL A 60 3.01 0.91 22.87
CA VAL A 60 3.34 1.98 23.82
C VAL A 60 2.42 1.96 25.06
N THR A 61 1.31 1.26 25.01
CA THR A 61 0.40 1.09 26.17
C THR A 61 0.95 0.11 27.20
N HIS A 62 2.02 -0.63 26.89
CA HIS A 62 2.61 -1.66 27.75
C HIS A 62 1.63 -2.73 28.18
N ALA A 63 0.67 -3.08 27.32
CA ALA A 63 -0.34 -4.11 27.56
C ALA A 63 -0.71 -4.83 26.27
N GLU A 64 -1.25 -6.04 26.41
CA GLU A 64 -1.72 -6.82 25.27
C GLU A 64 -2.91 -6.13 24.58
N SER A 65 -2.91 -6.18 23.25
CA SER A 65 -3.98 -5.61 22.44
C SER A 65 -4.29 -6.49 21.24
N THR A 66 -5.53 -6.39 20.78
CA THR A 66 -6.00 -7.16 19.61
C THR A 66 -6.57 -6.20 18.58
N ILE A 67 -6.23 -6.42 17.31
CA ILE A 67 -6.85 -5.72 16.18
C ILE A 67 -7.63 -6.75 15.39
N ILE A 68 -8.94 -6.58 15.29
CA ILE A 68 -9.84 -7.37 14.45
C ILE A 68 -10.07 -6.59 13.15
N ILE A 69 -9.66 -7.18 12.02
CA ILE A 69 -9.81 -6.56 10.72
C ILE A 69 -11.09 -7.07 10.07
N THR A 70 -12.04 -6.18 9.83
CA THR A 70 -13.29 -6.52 9.16
C THR A 70 -13.18 -6.35 7.66
N GLY A 71 -14.01 -7.08 6.90
CA GLY A 71 -14.01 -7.04 5.44
C GLY A 71 -12.75 -7.65 4.81
N GLN A 72 -12.53 -7.31 3.56
CA GLN A 72 -11.37 -7.78 2.80
C GLN A 72 -10.12 -6.93 3.11
N ILE A 73 -9.02 -7.60 3.47
CA ILE A 73 -7.75 -6.91 3.67
C ILE A 73 -7.18 -6.49 2.32
N GLN A 74 -7.06 -5.20 2.12
CA GLN A 74 -6.43 -4.59 0.96
C GLN A 74 -5.01 -4.11 1.30
N SER A 75 -4.11 -4.18 0.31
CA SER A 75 -2.71 -3.77 0.51
C SER A 75 -2.04 -4.47 1.71
N LYS A 76 -2.30 -5.77 1.87
CA LYS A 76 -1.75 -6.61 2.96
C LYS A 76 -0.22 -6.47 3.11
N PRO A 77 0.59 -6.36 2.03
CA PRO A 77 2.05 -6.21 2.17
C PRO A 77 2.49 -5.05 3.06
N TYR A 78 1.72 -3.95 3.15
CA TYR A 78 2.05 -2.84 4.05
C TYR A 78 1.85 -3.20 5.52
N ILE A 79 0.87 -4.07 5.82
CA ILE A 79 0.69 -4.64 7.16
C ILE A 79 1.86 -5.57 7.47
N ASP A 80 2.22 -6.45 6.53
CA ASP A 80 3.33 -7.39 6.67
C ASP A 80 4.66 -6.67 6.92
N MET A 81 4.94 -5.56 6.21
CA MET A 81 6.10 -4.69 6.48
C MET A 81 6.07 -4.12 7.90
N THR A 82 4.91 -3.66 8.35
CA THR A 82 4.76 -3.14 9.71
C THR A 82 5.05 -4.21 10.75
N LEU A 83 4.53 -5.43 10.56
CA LEU A 83 4.77 -6.58 11.46
C LEU A 83 6.26 -6.99 11.49
N ASP A 84 6.94 -6.96 10.35
CA ASP A 84 8.37 -7.29 10.25
C ASP A 84 9.24 -6.26 11.00
N VAL A 85 8.93 -4.97 10.84
CA VAL A 85 9.59 -3.90 11.60
C VAL A 85 9.31 -4.05 13.10
N LEU A 86 8.06 -4.25 13.51
CA LEU A 86 7.68 -4.46 14.90
C LEU A 86 8.49 -5.61 15.53
N LYS A 87 8.61 -6.73 14.83
CA LYS A 87 9.42 -7.87 15.26
C LYS A 87 10.88 -7.48 15.49
N SER A 88 11.45 -6.67 14.59
CA SER A 88 12.83 -6.19 14.73
C SER A 88 13.04 -5.29 15.96
N PHE A 89 11.96 -4.67 16.43
CA PHE A 89 11.96 -3.83 17.64
C PHE A 89 11.37 -4.54 18.87
N GLY A 90 11.40 -5.86 18.90
CA GLY A 90 11.04 -6.68 20.06
C GLY A 90 9.54 -6.88 20.27
N ILE A 91 8.69 -6.41 19.36
CA ILE A 91 7.24 -6.57 19.47
C ILE A 91 6.81 -7.89 18.83
N ASN A 92 6.30 -8.80 19.64
CA ASN A 92 5.78 -10.09 19.20
C ASN A 92 4.30 -9.98 18.86
N THR A 93 3.97 -10.25 17.61
CA THR A 93 2.59 -10.25 17.11
C THR A 93 2.22 -11.63 16.58
N GLU A 94 0.96 -12.00 16.70
CA GLU A 94 0.38 -13.16 16.06
C GLU A 94 -0.70 -12.69 15.09
N PHE A 95 -0.52 -12.94 13.79
CA PHE A 95 -1.51 -12.66 12.78
C PHE A 95 -2.16 -13.98 12.31
N LYS A 96 -3.41 -14.17 12.66
CA LYS A 96 -4.17 -15.35 12.26
C LYS A 96 -5.54 -14.92 11.74
N GLU A 97 -5.91 -15.42 10.56
CA GLU A 97 -7.10 -15.01 9.86
C GLU A 97 -7.11 -13.48 9.68
N ASN A 98 -8.12 -12.78 10.18
CA ASN A 98 -8.20 -11.31 10.14
C ASN A 98 -7.93 -10.69 11.51
N THR A 99 -7.19 -11.37 12.39
CA THR A 99 -6.94 -10.90 13.77
C THR A 99 -5.46 -10.81 14.03
N ILE A 100 -5.01 -9.66 14.49
CA ILE A 100 -3.63 -9.42 14.92
C ILE A 100 -3.61 -9.19 16.42
N LYS A 101 -2.84 -10.01 17.14
CA LYS A 101 -2.64 -9.90 18.58
C LYS A 101 -1.24 -9.39 18.86
N ASN A 102 -1.12 -8.30 19.60
CA ASN A 102 0.13 -7.88 20.23
C ASN A 102 0.23 -8.55 21.58
N LYS A 103 1.26 -9.40 21.75
CA LYS A 103 1.50 -10.19 22.97
C LYS A 103 2.59 -9.60 23.87
N THR A 104 3.14 -8.44 23.50
CA THR A 104 4.27 -7.84 24.21
C THR A 104 3.77 -6.72 25.12
N ALA A 105 4.01 -6.88 26.42
CA ALA A 105 3.71 -5.87 27.44
C ALA A 105 4.90 -4.97 27.78
N ASP A 106 6.13 -5.33 27.35
CA ASP A 106 7.35 -4.62 27.71
C ASP A 106 7.64 -3.40 26.83
N GLY A 107 6.83 -3.20 25.77
CA GLY A 107 7.05 -2.12 24.82
C GLY A 107 8.20 -2.40 23.85
N TYR A 108 8.68 -1.34 23.19
CA TYR A 108 9.72 -1.42 22.17
C TYR A 108 11.11 -1.66 22.76
N ILE A 109 11.88 -2.53 22.11
CA ILE A 109 13.29 -2.80 22.42
C ILE A 109 14.13 -2.36 21.21
N SER A 110 15.10 -1.48 21.43
CA SER A 110 16.00 -1.03 20.35
C SER A 110 16.90 -2.19 19.89
N PRO A 111 17.00 -2.44 18.58
CA PRO A 111 17.97 -3.40 18.04
C PRO A 111 19.39 -2.86 17.97
N GLU A 112 19.67 -1.69 18.59
CA GLU A 112 20.92 -0.92 18.53
C GLU A 112 21.24 -0.40 17.11
N ASN A 113 21.28 -1.28 16.14
CA ASN A 113 21.51 -0.96 14.73
C ASN A 113 20.38 -1.54 13.88
N TYR A 114 19.82 -0.73 13.01
CA TYR A 114 18.80 -1.15 12.04
C TYR A 114 19.11 -0.55 10.67
N THR A 115 19.19 -1.40 9.66
CA THR A 115 19.41 -0.93 8.29
C THR A 115 18.08 -0.95 7.55
N VAL A 116 17.59 0.23 7.15
CA VAL A 116 16.40 0.36 6.32
C VAL A 116 16.72 -0.14 4.92
N GLU A 117 15.93 -1.07 4.40
CA GLU A 117 16.07 -1.55 3.03
C GLU A 117 15.65 -0.49 2.01
N GLY A 118 16.07 -0.67 0.75
CA GLY A 118 15.65 0.18 -0.36
C GLY A 118 14.15 0.07 -0.62
N ASP A 119 13.55 1.16 -1.08
CA ASP A 119 12.13 1.25 -1.40
C ASP A 119 11.88 0.73 -2.82
N TRP A 120 11.18 -0.39 -2.92
CA TRP A 120 10.81 -1.00 -4.19
C TRP A 120 9.86 -0.14 -5.02
N SER A 121 8.97 0.65 -4.39
CA SER A 121 8.08 1.56 -5.12
C SER A 121 8.87 2.64 -5.85
N ASN A 122 9.88 3.23 -5.19
CA ASN A 122 10.77 4.20 -5.81
C ASN A 122 11.73 3.54 -6.82
N GLY A 123 12.24 2.36 -6.50
CA GLY A 123 13.08 1.56 -7.41
C GLY A 123 12.36 1.17 -8.69
N ALA A 124 11.04 1.01 -8.64
CA ALA A 124 10.21 0.61 -9.76
C ALA A 124 10.37 1.50 -11.00
N PHE A 125 10.54 2.82 -10.80
CA PHE A 125 10.72 3.77 -11.91
C PHE A 125 11.99 3.45 -12.71
N PHE A 126 13.05 3.14 -12.03
CA PHE A 126 14.34 2.81 -12.66
C PHE A 126 14.32 1.41 -13.27
N ILE A 127 13.72 0.44 -12.60
CA ILE A 127 13.56 -0.93 -13.10
C ILE A 127 12.74 -0.93 -14.39
N CYS A 128 11.59 -0.24 -14.41
CA CYS A 128 10.76 -0.14 -15.60
C CYS A 128 11.45 0.63 -16.73
N ALA A 129 12.16 1.72 -16.42
CA ALA A 129 12.94 2.46 -17.43
C ALA A 129 14.01 1.57 -18.08
N ASP A 130 14.66 0.71 -17.29
CA ASP A 130 15.64 -0.25 -17.82
C ASP A 130 15.00 -1.32 -18.69
N LYS A 131 13.81 -1.80 -18.36
CA LYS A 131 13.04 -2.75 -19.18
C LYS A 131 12.55 -2.16 -20.51
N ILE A 132 12.17 -0.87 -20.50
CA ILE A 132 11.75 -0.17 -21.73
C ILE A 132 12.93 0.06 -22.68
N LYS A 133 14.07 0.46 -22.12
CA LYS A 133 15.29 0.73 -22.88
C LYS A 133 16.49 0.37 -22.02
N ALA A 134 17.13 -0.75 -22.35
CA ALA A 134 18.28 -1.28 -21.63
C ALA A 134 19.35 -0.20 -21.36
N ASN A 135 19.35 0.38 -20.19
CA ASN A 135 20.26 1.42 -19.73
C ASN A 135 21.28 0.88 -18.71
N ASN A 136 21.20 -0.43 -18.39
CA ASN A 136 22.00 -1.09 -17.36
C ASN A 136 21.88 -0.42 -15.98
N VAL A 137 20.68 0.03 -15.63
CA VAL A 137 20.41 0.65 -14.33
C VAL A 137 20.46 -0.41 -13.23
N LYS A 138 21.22 -0.15 -12.17
CA LYS A 138 21.28 -1.00 -10.99
C LYS A 138 20.72 -0.24 -9.79
N CYS A 139 19.68 -0.80 -9.18
CA CYS A 139 19.14 -0.31 -7.93
C CYS A 139 19.86 -1.03 -6.78
N ASN A 140 20.56 -0.27 -5.95
CA ASN A 140 21.23 -0.83 -4.77
C ASN A 140 20.25 -0.96 -3.61
N ASN A 141 20.56 -1.86 -2.68
CA ASN A 141 19.81 -2.08 -1.44
C ASN A 141 18.34 -2.53 -1.64
N LEU A 142 17.98 -3.03 -2.83
CA LEU A 142 16.73 -3.77 -3.05
C LEU A 142 17.00 -5.25 -2.84
N THR A 143 16.28 -5.88 -1.90
CA THR A 143 16.44 -7.29 -1.61
C THR A 143 15.24 -8.10 -2.09
N LEU A 144 15.48 -9.25 -2.73
CA LEU A 144 14.42 -10.15 -3.17
C LEU A 144 13.67 -10.80 -1.98
N ASN A 145 14.31 -10.87 -0.82
CA ASN A 145 13.67 -11.38 0.42
C ASN A 145 12.79 -10.32 1.11
N SER A 146 12.69 -9.11 0.54
CA SER A 146 11.82 -8.05 1.05
C SER A 146 10.37 -8.50 1.20
N VAL A 147 9.72 -8.03 2.25
CA VAL A 147 8.26 -8.17 2.44
C VAL A 147 7.46 -7.10 1.71
N GLN A 148 8.11 -6.12 1.08
CA GLN A 148 7.45 -5.10 0.27
C GLN A 148 6.74 -5.76 -0.93
N GLY A 149 5.42 -5.49 -1.06
CA GLY A 149 4.63 -6.03 -2.18
C GLY A 149 5.14 -5.54 -3.54
N ASP A 150 5.65 -4.32 -3.57
CA ASP A 150 6.10 -3.65 -4.78
C ASP A 150 7.38 -4.26 -5.41
N LYS A 151 8.05 -5.20 -4.74
CA LYS A 151 9.08 -6.04 -5.39
C LYS A 151 8.54 -6.81 -6.61
N ALA A 152 7.23 -7.00 -6.67
CA ALA A 152 6.55 -7.62 -7.82
C ALA A 152 6.77 -6.84 -9.13
N VAL A 153 7.22 -5.58 -9.07
CA VAL A 153 7.56 -4.79 -10.26
C VAL A 153 8.55 -5.50 -11.17
N ALA A 154 9.51 -6.23 -10.61
CA ALA A 154 10.54 -6.93 -11.38
C ALA A 154 9.92 -7.97 -12.33
N GLU A 155 9.00 -8.78 -11.82
CA GLU A 155 8.29 -9.82 -12.58
C GLU A 155 7.21 -9.23 -13.47
N ILE A 156 6.41 -8.29 -12.96
CA ILE A 156 5.29 -7.71 -13.69
C ILE A 156 5.76 -6.87 -14.87
N SER A 157 6.81 -6.06 -14.71
CA SER A 157 7.35 -5.27 -15.81
C SER A 157 7.92 -6.16 -16.92
N GLU A 158 8.57 -7.25 -16.56
CA GLU A 158 9.07 -8.25 -17.51
C GLU A 158 7.92 -8.94 -18.23
N LYS A 159 6.88 -9.36 -17.52
CA LYS A 159 5.66 -9.91 -18.11
C LYS A 159 5.02 -8.93 -19.11
N ILE A 160 4.89 -7.66 -18.75
CA ILE A 160 4.31 -6.64 -19.64
C ILE A 160 5.13 -6.54 -20.93
N ILE A 161 6.44 -6.37 -20.85
CA ILE A 161 7.30 -6.10 -22.01
C ILE A 161 7.42 -7.33 -22.92
N ASN A 162 7.46 -8.54 -22.36
CA ASN A 162 7.71 -9.77 -23.11
C ASN A 162 6.43 -10.49 -23.56
N SER A 163 5.24 -10.02 -23.18
CA SER A 163 3.98 -10.62 -23.62
C SER A 163 3.74 -10.40 -25.12
N ASP A 164 3.14 -11.39 -25.78
CA ASP A 164 2.74 -11.31 -27.18
C ASP A 164 1.82 -10.10 -27.42
N GLU A 165 1.96 -9.45 -28.60
CA GLU A 165 1.15 -8.27 -28.94
C GLU A 165 -0.36 -8.55 -29.00
N LYS A 166 -0.76 -9.80 -29.22
CA LYS A 166 -2.17 -10.23 -29.21
C LYS A 166 -2.69 -10.59 -27.82
N GLU A 167 -1.80 -10.70 -26.84
CA GLU A 167 -2.17 -11.06 -25.47
C GLU A 167 -2.83 -9.88 -24.76
N TYR A 168 -3.98 -10.15 -24.13
CA TYR A 168 -4.62 -9.24 -23.19
C TYR A 168 -4.06 -9.50 -21.78
N VAL A 169 -3.16 -8.65 -21.33
CA VAL A 169 -2.47 -8.80 -20.03
C VAL A 169 -3.33 -8.22 -18.91
N LYS A 170 -3.66 -9.04 -17.92
CA LYS A 170 -4.37 -8.60 -16.71
C LYS A 170 -3.46 -8.60 -15.50
N ILE A 171 -3.52 -7.53 -14.70
CA ILE A 171 -2.69 -7.32 -13.51
C ILE A 171 -3.59 -6.91 -12.35
N ASP A 172 -3.61 -7.72 -11.29
CA ASP A 172 -4.25 -7.37 -10.04
C ASP A 172 -3.38 -6.36 -9.28
N VAL A 173 -3.94 -5.20 -8.95
CA VAL A 173 -3.20 -4.13 -8.28
C VAL A 173 -3.63 -3.89 -6.83
N GLY A 174 -4.49 -4.73 -6.29
CA GLY A 174 -5.00 -4.60 -4.92
C GLY A 174 -3.89 -4.57 -3.86
N ASN A 175 -2.79 -5.29 -4.08
CA ASN A 175 -1.63 -5.34 -3.18
C ASN A 175 -0.43 -4.48 -3.61
N ILE A 176 -0.48 -3.86 -4.78
CA ILE A 176 0.61 -3.07 -5.38
C ILE A 176 0.10 -1.74 -5.97
N PRO A 177 -0.75 -0.99 -5.25
CA PRO A 177 -1.41 0.19 -5.80
C PRO A 177 -0.44 1.30 -6.21
N ASP A 178 0.75 1.34 -5.60
CA ASP A 178 1.75 2.38 -5.86
C ASP A 178 2.53 2.12 -7.16
N LEU A 179 2.50 0.89 -7.68
CA LEU A 179 3.12 0.55 -8.95
C LEU A 179 2.28 0.94 -10.17
N VAL A 180 0.97 1.21 -10.01
CA VAL A 180 0.06 1.43 -11.15
C VAL A 180 0.55 2.52 -12.11
N PRO A 181 0.99 3.71 -11.67
CA PRO A 181 1.42 4.75 -12.61
C PRO A 181 2.61 4.31 -13.47
N ILE A 182 3.63 3.69 -12.87
CA ILE A 182 4.82 3.29 -13.63
C ILE A 182 4.59 2.07 -14.51
N LEU A 183 3.82 1.09 -14.04
CA LEU A 183 3.44 -0.07 -14.85
C LEU A 183 2.54 0.32 -16.04
N ALA A 184 1.65 1.31 -15.85
CA ALA A 184 0.83 1.85 -16.92
C ALA A 184 1.70 2.54 -17.99
N VAL A 185 2.71 3.32 -17.58
CA VAL A 185 3.70 3.88 -18.51
C VAL A 185 4.45 2.78 -19.22
N THR A 186 4.92 1.75 -18.50
CA THR A 186 5.61 0.60 -19.09
C THR A 186 4.74 -0.08 -20.16
N SER A 187 3.44 -0.21 -19.90
CA SER A 187 2.48 -0.81 -20.83
C SER A 187 2.31 -0.02 -22.14
N CYS A 188 2.61 1.28 -22.16
CA CYS A 188 2.59 2.07 -23.39
C CYS A 188 3.67 1.65 -24.40
N PHE A 189 4.75 1.01 -23.94
CA PHE A 189 5.88 0.56 -24.77
C PHE A 189 5.77 -0.88 -25.25
N ARG A 190 4.66 -1.52 -24.95
CA ARG A 190 4.32 -2.86 -25.44
C ARG A 190 3.17 -2.75 -26.44
N LYS A 191 3.25 -3.40 -27.59
CA LYS A 191 2.08 -3.55 -28.46
C LYS A 191 1.04 -4.46 -27.81
N GLY A 192 -0.21 -4.02 -27.76
CA GLY A 192 -1.33 -4.78 -27.20
C GLY A 192 -1.98 -4.10 -25.99
N THR A 193 -2.85 -4.81 -25.29
CA THR A 193 -3.67 -4.25 -24.21
C THR A 193 -3.24 -4.77 -22.86
N THR A 194 -3.11 -3.86 -21.89
CA THR A 194 -2.88 -4.20 -20.47
C THR A 194 -3.99 -3.60 -19.62
N GLU A 195 -4.63 -4.43 -18.81
CA GLU A 195 -5.66 -4.01 -17.83
C GLU A 195 -5.14 -4.19 -16.41
N PHE A 196 -5.21 -3.11 -15.65
CA PHE A 196 -4.97 -3.08 -14.21
C PHE A 196 -6.34 -3.10 -13.54
N TYR A 197 -6.65 -4.14 -12.75
CA TYR A 197 -7.93 -4.32 -12.07
C TYR A 197 -7.79 -4.39 -10.56
N ASN A 198 -8.90 -4.41 -9.82
CA ASN A 198 -8.94 -4.30 -8.35
C ASN A 198 -8.30 -2.97 -7.89
N ALA A 199 -8.65 -1.91 -8.60
CA ALA A 199 -7.99 -0.61 -8.55
C ALA A 199 -8.87 0.52 -7.96
N ALA A 200 -10.11 0.24 -7.55
CA ALA A 200 -11.08 1.22 -7.07
C ALA A 200 -10.52 2.15 -5.97
N ARG A 201 -9.70 1.61 -5.05
CA ARG A 201 -9.08 2.38 -3.97
C ARG A 201 -8.10 3.46 -4.44
N LEU A 202 -7.60 3.37 -5.66
CA LEU A 202 -6.73 4.40 -6.24
C LEU A 202 -7.45 5.73 -6.45
N ARG A 203 -8.79 5.72 -6.49
CA ARG A 203 -9.61 6.94 -6.62
C ARG A 203 -9.67 7.79 -5.35
N ILE A 204 -9.45 7.18 -4.18
CA ILE A 204 -9.52 7.82 -2.87
C ILE A 204 -8.15 8.09 -2.24
N LYS A 205 -7.08 8.02 -3.04
CA LYS A 205 -5.72 8.39 -2.62
C LYS A 205 -5.52 9.91 -2.62
N GLU A 206 -4.28 10.38 -2.55
CA GLU A 206 -3.91 11.81 -2.56
C GLU A 206 -4.45 12.56 -3.79
N SER A 207 -4.61 11.84 -4.89
CA SER A 207 -5.36 12.19 -6.10
C SER A 207 -6.28 11.04 -6.48
N ASP A 208 -7.20 11.23 -7.41
CA ASP A 208 -7.78 10.12 -8.16
C ASP A 208 -6.69 9.56 -9.07
N ARG A 209 -5.99 8.55 -8.58
CA ARG A 209 -4.77 8.05 -9.21
C ARG A 209 -5.07 7.31 -10.51
N LEU A 210 -6.27 6.68 -10.63
CA LEU A 210 -6.71 6.08 -11.89
C LEU A 210 -6.91 7.15 -12.96
N LEU A 211 -7.68 8.18 -12.63
CA LEU A 211 -7.97 9.27 -13.55
C LEU A 211 -6.68 10.01 -13.92
N SER A 212 -5.88 10.43 -12.95
CA SER A 212 -4.65 11.18 -13.20
C SER A 212 -3.63 10.41 -14.02
N THR A 213 -3.52 9.08 -13.81
CA THR A 213 -2.64 8.23 -14.64
C THR A 213 -3.17 8.12 -16.08
N CYS A 214 -4.48 7.93 -16.24
CA CYS A 214 -5.12 7.88 -17.55
C CYS A 214 -4.92 9.19 -18.33
N GLU A 215 -5.16 10.32 -17.68
CA GLU A 215 -4.98 11.66 -18.28
C GLU A 215 -3.51 11.94 -18.63
N MET A 216 -2.58 11.57 -17.78
CA MET A 216 -1.15 11.68 -18.05
C MET A 216 -0.77 10.90 -19.32
N ILE A 217 -1.19 9.65 -19.46
CA ILE A 217 -0.91 8.83 -20.66
C ILE A 217 -1.48 9.51 -21.90
N LYS A 218 -2.73 9.98 -21.84
CA LYS A 218 -3.39 10.66 -22.97
C LYS A 218 -2.67 11.95 -23.35
N SER A 219 -2.23 12.74 -22.38
CA SER A 219 -1.53 14.01 -22.62
C SER A 219 -0.17 13.82 -23.29
N LEU A 220 0.44 12.65 -23.10
CA LEU A 220 1.70 12.25 -23.74
C LEU A 220 1.50 11.53 -25.09
N GLY A 221 0.25 11.50 -25.60
CA GLY A 221 -0.09 10.90 -26.88
C GLY A 221 -0.40 9.41 -26.85
N GLY A 222 -0.40 8.77 -25.66
CA GLY A 222 -0.79 7.38 -25.48
C GLY A 222 -2.31 7.20 -25.44
N LYS A 223 -2.76 5.94 -25.40
CA LYS A 223 -4.17 5.58 -25.31
C LYS A 223 -4.43 4.81 -24.01
N ALA A 224 -5.36 5.33 -23.20
CA ALA A 224 -5.78 4.67 -21.97
C ALA A 224 -7.25 4.98 -21.66
N GLU A 225 -7.91 4.10 -20.94
CA GLU A 225 -9.28 4.26 -20.45
C GLU A 225 -9.37 3.82 -18.99
N THR A 226 -10.30 4.40 -18.25
CA THR A 226 -10.51 4.03 -16.85
C THR A 226 -12.00 3.86 -16.56
N THR A 227 -12.32 2.84 -15.77
CA THR A 227 -13.63 2.61 -15.15
C THR A 227 -13.53 2.89 -13.65
N ASP A 228 -14.54 2.57 -12.88
CA ASP A 228 -14.51 2.73 -11.42
C ASP A 228 -13.43 1.88 -10.75
N ASP A 229 -13.06 0.73 -11.32
CA ASP A 229 -12.15 -0.26 -10.73
C ASP A 229 -10.98 -0.67 -11.63
N THR A 230 -10.89 -0.14 -12.85
CA THR A 230 -9.85 -0.54 -13.80
C THR A 230 -9.17 0.65 -14.47
N LEU A 231 -7.93 0.41 -14.90
CA LEU A 231 -7.20 1.21 -15.87
C LEU A 231 -6.75 0.31 -17.01
N THR A 232 -7.16 0.61 -18.23
CA THR A 232 -6.76 -0.12 -19.44
C THR A 232 -5.84 0.75 -20.28
N VAL A 233 -4.68 0.22 -20.65
CA VAL A 233 -3.68 0.89 -21.49
C VAL A 233 -3.54 0.14 -22.80
N TYR A 234 -3.59 0.87 -23.90
CA TYR A 234 -3.39 0.37 -25.26
C TYR A 234 -2.02 0.83 -25.74
N GLY A 235 -1.05 -0.06 -25.65
CA GLY A 235 0.32 0.21 -26.07
C GLY A 235 0.51 0.10 -27.58
N THR A 236 1.54 0.77 -28.12
CA THR A 236 1.80 0.90 -29.56
C THR A 236 3.23 0.52 -29.91
#